data_ec98ad47cc466ead0b9301b5cd7a204b
#
_entry.id   ec98ad47cc466ead0b9301b5cd7a204b
#
_cell.length_a   1.000
_cell.length_b   1.000
_cell.length_c   1.000
_cell.angle_alpha   90.00
_cell.angle_beta   90.00
_cell.angle_gamma   90.00
#
_symmetry.space_group_name_H-M   'P 1'
#
loop_
_entity.id
_entity.type
_entity.pdbx_description
1 polymer ?
#
loop_
_entity_poly.entity_id
_entity_poly.type
_entity_poly.pdbx_seq_one_letter_code
_entity_poly.pdbx_strand_id
1 'polypeptide(L)'
;MGMMSYEKSSLTALPKVKNQKKAQKIIQSIKSSDLDEIATQNNVDVQTALSVNINNPVISGVGNEPSVVGYAMGINKELTSDAIIGNSGVFYIYVTDRRKASSLANYQNMVKMISSTRSANVRNEVYTSLEEKAEIEDFRGTFY
;
A
#
# COMPACT_ATOMS: atom_id res chain seq x y z
N MET A 1 3.64 -2.74 -26.60
CA MET A 1 4.08 -1.81 -25.54
C MET A 1 5.59 -1.58 -25.66
N GLY A 2 6.03 -0.34 -25.95
CA GLY A 2 7.45 0.01 -26.00
C GLY A 2 8.04 0.24 -24.62
N MET A 3 9.34 -0.04 -24.43
CA MET A 3 10.05 0.28 -23.20
C MET A 3 10.09 1.80 -23.00
N MET A 4 9.84 2.24 -21.76
CA MET A 4 9.95 3.66 -21.38
C MET A 4 11.40 4.13 -21.52
N SER A 5 11.61 5.37 -22.00
CA SER A 5 12.98 5.92 -22.13
C SER A 5 13.65 6.03 -20.74
N TYR A 6 14.99 5.91 -20.73
CA TYR A 6 15.78 6.01 -19.48
C TYR A 6 15.49 7.32 -18.73
N GLU A 7 15.37 8.43 -19.41
CA GLU A 7 15.10 9.74 -18.80
C GLU A 7 13.77 9.77 -18.05
N LYS A 8 12.70 9.26 -18.67
CA LYS A 8 11.38 9.20 -18.02
C LYS A 8 11.34 8.21 -16.87
N SER A 9 11.97 7.04 -17.00
CA SER A 9 12.02 6.04 -15.93
C SER A 9 12.93 6.49 -14.78
N SER A 10 14.00 7.23 -15.02
CA SER A 10 14.90 7.70 -13.97
C SER A 10 14.22 8.71 -13.03
N LEU A 11 13.35 9.57 -13.53
CA LEU A 11 12.61 10.55 -12.70
C LEU A 11 11.75 9.86 -11.61
N THR A 12 11.17 8.72 -11.94
CA THR A 12 10.32 7.96 -10.99
C THR A 12 11.09 6.92 -10.18
N ALA A 13 12.08 6.27 -10.76
CA ALA A 13 12.82 5.19 -10.10
C ALA A 13 13.91 5.71 -9.16
N LEU A 14 14.60 6.79 -9.52
CA LEU A 14 15.73 7.30 -8.75
C LEU A 14 15.36 7.71 -7.30
N PRO A 15 14.26 8.45 -7.06
CA PRO A 15 13.82 8.77 -5.71
C PRO A 15 13.50 7.53 -4.89
N LYS A 16 12.83 6.55 -5.50
CA LYS A 16 12.50 5.27 -4.82
C LYS A 16 13.75 4.52 -4.40
N VAL A 17 14.71 4.37 -5.29
CA VAL A 17 15.98 3.68 -4.99
C VAL A 17 16.78 4.43 -3.92
N LYS A 18 16.81 5.77 -3.98
CA LYS A 18 17.48 6.58 -2.93
C LYS A 18 16.81 6.37 -1.57
N ASN A 19 15.49 6.41 -1.50
CA ASN A 19 14.75 6.20 -0.26
C ASN A 19 14.96 4.78 0.28
N GLN A 20 14.94 3.77 -0.58
CA GLN A 20 15.21 2.40 -0.19
C GLN A 20 16.64 2.23 0.39
N LYS A 21 17.65 2.82 -0.25
CA LYS A 21 19.03 2.79 0.28
C LYS A 21 19.18 3.54 1.61
N LYS A 22 18.46 4.67 1.79
CA LYS A 22 18.41 5.38 3.08
C LYS A 22 17.77 4.49 4.16
N ALA A 23 16.63 3.88 3.86
CA ALA A 23 15.94 2.97 4.77
C ALA A 23 16.85 1.81 5.21
N GLN A 24 17.55 1.17 4.27
CA GLN A 24 18.50 0.10 4.58
C GLN A 24 19.62 0.55 5.53
N LYS A 25 20.17 1.76 5.34
CA LYS A 25 21.19 2.31 6.25
C LYS A 25 20.63 2.55 7.66
N ILE A 26 19.40 3.07 7.77
CA ILE A 26 18.75 3.27 9.07
C ILE A 26 18.54 1.92 9.76
N ILE A 27 18.00 0.92 9.04
CA ILE A 27 17.77 -0.42 9.57
C ILE A 27 19.08 -1.05 10.09
N GLN A 28 20.16 -0.91 9.34
CA GLN A 28 21.47 -1.44 9.75
C GLN A 28 22.06 -0.75 11.01
N SER A 29 21.68 0.50 11.28
CA SER A 29 22.12 1.23 12.47
C SER A 29 21.32 0.86 13.73
N ILE A 30 20.13 0.30 13.59
CA ILE A 30 19.25 -0.06 14.70
C ILE A 30 19.53 -1.52 15.11
N LYS A 31 19.94 -1.70 16.37
CA LYS A 31 20.30 -3.03 16.90
C LYS A 31 19.33 -3.53 17.97
N SER A 32 18.49 -2.65 18.49
CA SER A 32 17.50 -3.01 19.51
C SER A 32 16.19 -3.50 18.87
N SER A 33 15.48 -4.36 19.59
CA SER A 33 14.12 -4.78 19.29
C SER A 33 13.09 -4.10 20.20
N ASP A 34 13.54 -3.30 21.16
CA ASP A 34 12.68 -2.55 22.08
C ASP A 34 12.32 -1.19 21.47
N LEU A 35 11.01 -0.86 21.49
CA LEU A 35 10.49 0.33 20.84
C LEU A 35 10.99 1.62 21.51
N ASP A 36 11.06 1.62 22.84
CA ASP A 36 11.48 2.79 23.63
C ASP A 36 12.99 3.03 23.50
N GLU A 37 13.78 1.94 23.44
CA GLU A 37 15.21 2.05 23.17
C GLU A 37 15.48 2.58 21.75
N ILE A 38 14.76 2.08 20.75
CA ILE A 38 14.87 2.57 19.37
C ILE A 38 14.54 4.06 19.29
N ALA A 39 13.46 4.47 19.96
CA ALA A 39 13.02 5.86 20.00
C ALA A 39 14.08 6.77 20.63
N THR A 40 14.60 6.38 21.78
CA THR A 40 15.62 7.13 22.51
C THR A 40 16.93 7.27 21.72
N GLN A 41 17.40 6.18 21.11
CA GLN A 41 18.64 6.17 20.31
C GLN A 41 18.56 7.06 19.08
N ASN A 42 17.36 7.24 18.53
CA ASN A 42 17.15 8.02 17.30
C ASN A 42 16.56 9.41 17.55
N ASN A 43 16.41 9.83 18.82
CA ASN A 43 15.78 11.10 19.23
C ASN A 43 14.39 11.30 18.58
N VAL A 44 13.56 10.28 18.62
CA VAL A 44 12.16 10.31 18.14
C VAL A 44 11.24 9.85 19.27
N ASP A 45 9.98 10.29 19.23
CA ASP A 45 8.99 9.90 20.22
C ASP A 45 8.15 8.72 19.72
N VAL A 46 7.80 7.81 20.65
CA VAL A 46 6.82 6.76 20.38
C VAL A 46 5.43 7.40 20.33
N GLN A 47 4.75 7.25 19.20
CA GLN A 47 3.42 7.81 18.98
C GLN A 47 2.37 6.71 18.92
N THR A 48 1.18 7.01 19.49
CA THR A 48 0.05 6.09 19.44
C THR A 48 -0.88 6.45 18.28
N ALA A 49 -1.08 5.51 17.37
CA ALA A 49 -2.05 5.65 16.28
C ALA A 49 -3.35 4.91 16.62
N LEU A 50 -4.48 5.63 16.63
CA LEU A 50 -5.80 5.09 16.93
C LEU A 50 -6.59 4.82 15.65
N SER A 51 -7.46 3.81 15.69
CA SER A 51 -8.45 3.53 14.64
C SER A 51 -7.88 3.32 13.23
N VAL A 52 -6.67 2.77 13.15
CA VAL A 52 -6.04 2.41 11.88
C VAL A 52 -6.80 1.26 11.21
N ASN A 53 -7.10 1.38 9.92
CA ASN A 53 -7.80 0.34 9.17
C ASN A 53 -7.25 0.18 7.75
N ILE A 54 -7.47 -1.00 7.16
CA ILE A 54 -6.91 -1.37 5.86
C ILE A 54 -7.57 -0.64 4.68
N ASN A 55 -8.85 -0.24 4.82
CA ASN A 55 -9.56 0.44 3.73
C ASN A 55 -9.13 1.91 3.58
N ASN A 56 -8.63 2.50 4.68
CA ASN A 56 -8.04 3.82 4.68
C ASN A 56 -6.73 3.76 5.49
N PRO A 57 -5.61 3.38 4.85
CA PRO A 57 -4.35 3.14 5.54
C PRO A 57 -3.59 4.43 5.86
N VAL A 58 -4.28 5.38 6.47
CA VAL A 58 -3.73 6.66 6.93
C VAL A 58 -3.40 6.57 8.41
N ILE A 59 -2.16 6.90 8.76
CA ILE A 59 -1.69 7.02 10.14
C ILE A 59 -1.66 8.50 10.50
N SER A 60 -2.33 8.87 11.59
CA SER A 60 -2.38 10.25 12.05
C SER A 60 -0.97 10.80 12.32
N GLY A 61 -0.67 11.98 11.82
CA GLY A 61 0.65 12.62 11.94
C GLY A 61 1.72 12.11 10.96
N VAL A 62 1.47 11.02 10.24
CA VAL A 62 2.44 10.41 9.31
C VAL A 62 1.97 10.46 7.86
N GLY A 63 0.71 10.09 7.61
CA GLY A 63 0.13 10.06 6.27
C GLY A 63 -0.26 8.65 5.80
N ASN A 64 -0.30 8.46 4.49
CA ASN A 64 -0.74 7.22 3.86
C ASN A 64 0.39 6.17 3.84
N GLU A 65 0.26 5.15 4.68
CA GLU A 65 1.26 4.09 4.91
C GLU A 65 0.65 2.68 4.78
N PRO A 66 0.27 2.25 3.59
CA PRO A 66 -0.42 0.97 3.40
C PRO A 66 0.43 -0.24 3.79
N SER A 67 1.74 -0.19 3.59
CA SER A 67 2.66 -1.27 3.98
C SER A 67 2.69 -1.46 5.49
N VAL A 68 2.75 -0.35 6.25
CA VAL A 68 2.78 -0.36 7.73
C VAL A 68 1.45 -0.86 8.27
N VAL A 69 0.34 -0.35 7.74
CA VAL A 69 -1.00 -0.78 8.15
C VAL A 69 -1.26 -2.25 7.82
N GLY A 70 -0.86 -2.69 6.63
CA GLY A 70 -0.96 -4.09 6.24
C GLY A 70 -0.17 -5.01 7.17
N TYR A 71 1.04 -4.62 7.54
CA TYR A 71 1.87 -5.37 8.50
C TYR A 71 1.22 -5.41 9.90
N ALA A 72 0.69 -4.27 10.36
CA ALA A 72 -0.01 -4.19 11.65
C ALA A 72 -1.23 -5.12 11.73
N MET A 73 -1.90 -5.38 10.60
CA MET A 73 -3.03 -6.33 10.56
C MET A 73 -2.60 -7.79 10.62
N GLY A 74 -1.35 -8.11 10.25
CA GLY A 74 -0.82 -9.48 10.22
C GLY A 74 -0.03 -9.90 11.45
N ILE A 75 0.67 -8.96 12.11
CA ILE A 75 1.52 -9.25 13.26
C ILE A 75 0.70 -9.70 14.48
N ASN A 76 1.27 -10.56 15.30
CA ASN A 76 0.68 -10.92 16.59
C ASN A 76 0.69 -9.71 17.54
N LYS A 77 -0.32 -9.64 18.43
CA LYS A 77 -0.34 -8.65 19.50
C LYS A 77 0.88 -8.81 20.41
N GLU A 78 1.27 -7.70 21.05
CA GLU A 78 2.30 -7.66 22.09
C GLU A 78 3.72 -8.01 21.61
N LEU A 79 3.95 -7.94 20.29
CA LEU A 79 5.28 -8.07 19.70
C LEU A 79 5.66 -6.78 18.97
N THR A 80 6.90 -6.34 19.17
CA THR A 80 7.49 -5.29 18.33
C THR A 80 7.78 -5.87 16.95
N SER A 81 7.44 -5.14 15.92
CA SER A 81 7.71 -5.58 14.54
C SER A 81 9.19 -5.48 14.20
N ASP A 82 9.60 -6.22 13.19
CA ASP A 82 10.80 -5.89 12.43
C ASP A 82 10.63 -4.53 11.73
N ALA A 83 11.73 -4.02 11.17
CA ALA A 83 11.73 -2.77 10.42
C ALA A 83 10.83 -2.84 9.18
N ILE A 84 9.87 -1.96 9.08
CA ILE A 84 8.95 -1.85 7.95
C ILE A 84 9.32 -0.61 7.14
N ILE A 85 9.59 -0.79 5.86
CA ILE A 85 9.84 0.34 4.94
C ILE A 85 8.48 0.84 4.45
N GLY A 86 8.12 2.04 4.90
CA GLY A 86 6.93 2.76 4.45
C GLY A 86 7.21 3.77 3.35
N ASN A 87 6.21 4.59 3.03
CA ASN A 87 6.33 5.65 2.03
C ASN A 87 7.17 6.82 2.56
N SER A 88 6.99 7.20 3.82
CA SER A 88 7.64 8.35 4.44
C SER A 88 8.90 8.01 5.24
N GLY A 89 9.11 6.73 5.60
CA GLY A 89 10.27 6.35 6.41
C GLY A 89 10.34 4.87 6.76
N VAL A 90 11.13 4.58 7.80
CA VAL A 90 11.22 3.26 8.42
C VAL A 90 10.39 3.27 9.71
N PHE A 91 9.60 2.25 9.88
CA PHE A 91 8.67 2.12 10.99
C PHE A 91 8.94 0.86 11.80
N TYR A 92 8.83 0.99 13.10
CA TYR A 92 8.72 -0.09 14.07
C TYR A 92 7.38 0.08 14.76
N ILE A 93 6.59 -0.97 14.86
CA ILE A 93 5.25 -0.90 15.42
C ILE A 93 5.05 -1.95 16.51
N TYR A 94 4.19 -1.61 17.45
CA TYR A 94 3.70 -2.50 18.49
C TYR A 94 2.17 -2.43 18.51
N VAL A 95 1.50 -3.57 18.36
CA VAL A 95 0.04 -3.61 18.28
C VAL A 95 -0.53 -3.90 19.68
N THR A 96 -1.08 -2.88 20.32
CA THR A 96 -1.69 -2.97 21.64
C THR A 96 -3.07 -3.63 21.60
N ASP A 97 -3.91 -3.26 20.63
CA ASP A 97 -5.25 -3.82 20.48
C ASP A 97 -5.66 -4.00 19.02
N ARG A 98 -6.50 -4.98 18.79
CA ARG A 98 -7.09 -5.28 17.48
C ARG A 98 -8.55 -5.62 17.63
N ARG A 99 -9.40 -4.79 17.03
CA ARG A 99 -10.84 -5.05 16.98
C ARG A 99 -11.15 -5.91 15.77
N LYS A 100 -11.77 -7.03 16.00
CA LYS A 100 -12.35 -7.84 14.92
C LYS A 100 -13.68 -7.20 14.50
N ALA A 101 -13.96 -7.25 13.19
CA ALA A 101 -15.30 -6.88 12.70
C ALA A 101 -16.36 -7.77 13.35
N SER A 102 -17.50 -7.18 13.69
CA SER A 102 -18.64 -7.95 14.20
C SER A 102 -19.12 -8.93 13.13
N SER A 103 -19.48 -10.13 13.54
CA SER A 103 -20.10 -11.09 12.63
C SER A 103 -21.45 -10.56 12.15
N LEU A 104 -21.68 -10.63 10.86
CA LEU A 104 -22.96 -10.27 10.26
C LEU A 104 -23.92 -11.47 10.34
N ALA A 105 -25.21 -11.19 10.52
CA ALA A 105 -26.25 -12.22 10.51
C ALA A 105 -26.30 -12.98 9.17
N ASN A 106 -26.05 -12.30 8.07
CA ASN A 106 -25.83 -12.91 6.74
C ASN A 106 -24.95 -12.03 5.85
N TYR A 107 -24.39 -12.62 4.84
CA TYR A 107 -23.50 -11.96 3.88
C TYR A 107 -24.12 -11.73 2.50
N GLN A 108 -25.42 -11.96 2.34
CA GLN A 108 -26.09 -11.93 1.02
C GLN A 108 -25.92 -10.56 0.31
N ASN A 109 -26.02 -9.45 1.06
CA ASN A 109 -25.83 -8.13 0.49
C ASN A 109 -24.40 -7.91 0.00
N MET A 110 -23.41 -8.40 0.74
CA MET A 110 -22.00 -8.36 0.32
C MET A 110 -21.76 -9.21 -0.91
N VAL A 111 -22.31 -10.41 -0.97
CA VAL A 111 -22.22 -11.30 -2.14
C VAL A 111 -22.83 -10.63 -3.38
N LYS A 112 -24.00 -10.01 -3.25
CA LYS A 112 -24.64 -9.26 -4.35
C LYS A 112 -23.77 -8.07 -4.81
N MET A 113 -23.23 -7.30 -3.88
CA MET A 113 -22.36 -6.16 -4.19
C MET A 113 -21.08 -6.60 -4.91
N ILE A 114 -20.39 -7.62 -4.40
CA ILE A 114 -19.19 -8.18 -5.03
C ILE A 114 -19.51 -8.75 -6.42
N SER A 115 -20.62 -9.47 -6.57
CA SER A 115 -21.04 -10.03 -7.83
C SER A 115 -21.36 -8.96 -8.87
N SER A 116 -22.08 -7.88 -8.49
CA SER A 116 -22.38 -6.77 -9.39
C SER A 116 -21.13 -6.01 -9.83
N THR A 117 -20.21 -5.74 -8.89
CA THR A 117 -18.92 -5.10 -9.19
C THR A 117 -18.08 -5.96 -10.14
N ARG A 118 -17.99 -7.26 -9.86
CA ARG A 118 -17.29 -8.20 -10.77
C ARG A 118 -17.90 -8.24 -12.17
N SER A 119 -19.22 -8.29 -12.26
CA SER A 119 -19.91 -8.31 -13.55
C SER A 119 -19.67 -7.01 -14.35
N ALA A 120 -19.63 -5.86 -13.68
CA ALA A 120 -19.29 -4.59 -14.31
C ALA A 120 -17.85 -4.56 -14.82
N ASN A 121 -16.89 -5.01 -14.01
CA ASN A 121 -15.48 -5.06 -14.38
C ASN A 121 -15.25 -6.01 -15.57
N VAL A 122 -15.85 -7.21 -15.54
CA VAL A 122 -15.73 -8.17 -16.64
C VAL A 122 -16.23 -7.59 -17.96
N ARG A 123 -17.36 -6.85 -17.95
CA ARG A 123 -17.86 -6.19 -19.17
C ARG A 123 -16.85 -5.20 -19.74
N ASN A 124 -16.28 -4.36 -18.88
CA ASN A 124 -15.29 -3.36 -19.29
C ASN A 124 -14.02 -4.03 -19.82
N GLU A 125 -13.49 -5.03 -19.11
CA GLU A 125 -12.27 -5.74 -19.50
C GLU A 125 -12.46 -6.51 -20.83
N VAL A 126 -13.61 -7.17 -21.02
CA VAL A 126 -13.92 -7.86 -22.26
C VAL A 126 -14.03 -6.87 -23.43
N TYR A 127 -14.70 -5.74 -23.22
CA TYR A 127 -14.82 -4.70 -24.26
C TYR A 127 -13.45 -4.15 -24.66
N THR A 128 -12.63 -3.76 -23.69
CA THR A 128 -11.26 -3.26 -23.93
C THR A 128 -10.40 -4.32 -24.63
N SER A 129 -10.49 -5.58 -24.20
CA SER A 129 -9.74 -6.68 -24.85
C SER A 129 -10.21 -6.93 -26.29
N LEU A 130 -11.48 -6.74 -26.59
CA LEU A 130 -12.00 -6.85 -27.95
C LEU A 130 -11.55 -5.66 -28.83
N GLU A 131 -11.54 -4.44 -28.29
CA GLU A 131 -11.01 -3.27 -29.01
C GLU A 131 -9.52 -3.43 -29.31
N GLU A 132 -8.71 -3.88 -28.32
CA GLU A 132 -7.27 -4.12 -28.50
C GLU A 132 -6.99 -5.21 -29.56
N LYS A 133 -7.87 -6.21 -29.67
CA LYS A 133 -7.72 -7.34 -30.60
C LYS A 133 -8.25 -7.05 -32.00
N ALA A 134 -9.16 -6.10 -32.12
CA ALA A 134 -9.86 -5.81 -33.39
C ALA A 134 -9.04 -4.99 -34.39
N GLU A 135 -7.83 -4.51 -34.01
CA GLU A 135 -6.99 -3.65 -34.89
C GLU A 135 -7.83 -2.61 -35.64
N ILE A 136 -8.59 -1.79 -34.91
CA ILE A 136 -9.56 -0.85 -35.51
C ILE A 136 -8.78 0.23 -36.24
N GLU A 137 -8.86 0.27 -37.56
CA GLU A 137 -8.35 1.34 -38.41
C GLU A 137 -9.44 2.39 -38.64
N ASP A 138 -9.19 3.64 -38.21
CA ASP A 138 -10.11 4.76 -38.42
C ASP A 138 -9.74 5.58 -39.66
N PHE A 139 -10.45 5.37 -40.71
CA PHE A 139 -10.25 6.10 -41.99
C PHE A 139 -11.08 7.39 -42.12
N ARG A 140 -11.84 7.77 -41.07
CA ARG A 140 -12.72 8.96 -41.13
C ARG A 140 -11.95 10.25 -41.49
N GLY A 141 -10.69 10.37 -41.05
CA GLY A 141 -9.85 11.51 -41.35
C GLY A 141 -9.43 11.68 -42.83
N THR A 142 -9.70 10.68 -43.68
CA THR A 142 -9.44 10.76 -45.13
C THR A 142 -10.62 11.32 -45.92
N PHE A 143 -11.77 11.52 -45.30
CA PHE A 143 -12.99 12.02 -45.95
C PHE A 143 -13.42 13.42 -45.53
N TYR A 144 -12.65 14.08 -44.66
CA TYR A 144 -12.89 15.46 -44.19
C TYR A 144 -11.64 16.31 -44.24
#